data_14c080975e93b5eb5fbba37f6aaf2033
#
_entry.id   14c080975e93b5eb5fbba37f6aaf2033
#
_cell.length_a   1.000
_cell.length_b   1.000
_cell.length_c   1.000
_cell.angle_alpha   90.00
_cell.angle_beta   90.00
_cell.angle_gamma   90.00
#
_symmetry.space_group_name_H-M   'P 1'
#
loop_
_entity.id
_entity.type
_entity.pdbx_description
1 polymer ?
#
loop_
_entity_poly.entity_id
_entity_poly.type
_entity_poly.pdbx_seq_one_letter_code
_entity_poly.pdbx_strand_id
1 'polypeptide(L)'
;MSRGHIAVVLNATSGHGTAPKAAERLKEIFAEAGREARITLATRGSEINAVMRRAVEAGCETLVAGGGDGTINGGASAVVGRGIPLGVLPLGTLNHFAKDLGIPLDLDEAAKVVLEGVVCKVDVGEVNGRLFLNNSSLGVYPAIVRLREKYSATLRGKWIAALWAGLTVLRRRPFMAVRIVAEGEAIIRRTPLVLVGNNEYRVSGIHAGTRESLARGRLALYVLNAEQRPGLLRLAWEVLLKGAERVKEVDLITVEEATVETRRRRLQVAADGEVFTLEAPLNYRIRPGALRVHVPEAASACYPHPPGTSSTR
;
A
#
# COMPACT_ATOMS: atom_id res chain seq x y z
N MET A 1 -17.75 31.89 -2.95
CA MET A 1 -16.65 31.09 -3.54
C MET A 1 -17.24 29.78 -4.04
N SER A 2 -17.14 29.48 -5.33
CA SER A 2 -17.60 28.18 -5.87
C SER A 2 -16.86 27.08 -5.15
N ARG A 3 -17.56 26.15 -4.47
CA ARG A 3 -16.95 24.95 -3.92
C ARG A 3 -16.37 24.17 -5.09
N GLY A 4 -15.11 23.76 -5.01
CA GLY A 4 -14.47 22.96 -6.04
C GLY A 4 -15.19 21.62 -6.23
N HIS A 5 -15.03 20.97 -7.38
CA HIS A 5 -15.64 19.68 -7.65
C HIS A 5 -14.83 18.53 -7.06
N ILE A 6 -15.51 17.46 -6.65
CA ILE A 6 -14.93 16.19 -6.25
C ILE A 6 -14.70 15.34 -7.51
N ALA A 7 -13.47 14.90 -7.75
CA ALA A 7 -13.18 13.98 -8.85
C ALA A 7 -13.15 12.54 -8.33
N VAL A 8 -14.09 11.71 -8.80
CA VAL A 8 -14.18 10.29 -8.43
C VAL A 8 -13.71 9.42 -9.59
N VAL A 9 -12.68 8.61 -9.38
CA VAL A 9 -12.17 7.68 -10.38
C VAL A 9 -12.32 6.25 -9.88
N LEU A 10 -13.17 5.48 -10.52
CA LEU A 10 -13.46 4.10 -10.17
C LEU A 10 -12.78 3.13 -11.15
N ASN A 11 -12.16 2.12 -10.60
CA ASN A 11 -11.66 1.00 -11.40
C ASN A 11 -12.84 0.08 -11.78
N ALA A 12 -13.24 0.10 -13.03
CA ALA A 12 -14.37 -0.67 -13.55
C ALA A 12 -14.20 -2.19 -13.43
N THR A 13 -12.97 -2.69 -13.27
CA THR A 13 -12.66 -4.11 -13.08
C THR A 13 -12.67 -4.54 -11.62
N SER A 14 -12.76 -3.62 -10.67
CA SER A 14 -12.87 -3.92 -9.24
C SER A 14 -14.27 -4.40 -8.87
N GLY A 15 -14.39 -5.14 -7.75
CA GLY A 15 -15.69 -5.54 -7.20
C GLY A 15 -16.50 -6.50 -8.07
N HIS A 16 -15.85 -7.33 -8.92
CA HIS A 16 -16.53 -8.31 -9.77
C HIS A 16 -17.65 -7.72 -10.68
N GLY A 17 -17.42 -6.50 -11.21
CA GLY A 17 -18.36 -5.86 -12.14
C GLY A 17 -19.43 -4.98 -11.47
N THR A 18 -19.31 -4.69 -10.19
CA THR A 18 -20.25 -3.82 -9.47
C THR A 18 -19.95 -2.32 -9.64
N ALA A 19 -18.84 -1.96 -10.28
CA ALA A 19 -18.41 -0.57 -10.44
C ALA A 19 -19.43 0.36 -11.12
N PRO A 20 -20.21 -0.05 -12.17
CA PRO A 20 -21.25 0.81 -12.71
C PRO A 20 -22.37 1.12 -11.69
N LYS A 21 -22.81 0.11 -10.92
CA LYS A 21 -23.81 0.32 -9.86
C LYS A 21 -23.26 1.22 -8.75
N ALA A 22 -22.01 1.04 -8.38
CA ALA A 22 -21.32 1.91 -7.41
C ALA A 22 -21.27 3.36 -7.92
N ALA A 23 -21.02 3.58 -9.23
CA ALA A 23 -20.98 4.92 -9.81
C ALA A 23 -22.35 5.62 -9.72
N GLU A 24 -23.46 4.92 -10.03
CA GLU A 24 -24.79 5.49 -9.90
C GLU A 24 -25.11 5.79 -8.44
N ARG A 25 -24.85 4.87 -7.53
CA ARG A 25 -25.08 5.08 -6.09
C ARG A 25 -24.28 6.28 -5.55
N LEU A 26 -23.03 6.42 -5.95
CA LEU A 26 -22.22 7.58 -5.56
C LEU A 26 -22.75 8.90 -6.12
N LYS A 27 -23.31 8.93 -7.33
CA LYS A 27 -23.96 10.14 -7.87
C LYS A 27 -25.12 10.60 -6.96
N GLU A 28 -25.95 9.64 -6.51
CA GLU A 28 -27.06 9.92 -5.60
C GLU A 28 -26.52 10.49 -4.26
N ILE A 29 -25.56 9.80 -3.63
CA ILE A 29 -24.99 10.20 -2.34
C ILE A 29 -24.39 11.62 -2.40
N PHE A 30 -23.57 11.91 -3.41
CA PHE A 30 -22.97 13.24 -3.54
C PHE A 30 -23.98 14.31 -3.87
N ALA A 31 -25.00 14.01 -4.69
CA ALA A 31 -26.09 14.95 -5.01
C ALA A 31 -26.95 15.27 -3.78
N GLU A 32 -27.33 14.23 -2.98
CA GLU A 32 -28.04 14.41 -1.72
C GLU A 32 -27.29 15.29 -0.72
N ALA A 33 -25.94 15.18 -0.70
CA ALA A 33 -25.07 16.04 0.09
C ALA A 33 -24.82 17.43 -0.50
N GLY A 34 -25.42 17.76 -1.66
CA GLY A 34 -25.24 19.04 -2.34
C GLY A 34 -23.82 19.27 -2.87
N ARG A 35 -23.10 18.18 -3.19
CA ARG A 35 -21.71 18.25 -3.69
C ARG A 35 -21.63 17.86 -5.16
N GLU A 36 -20.94 18.69 -5.96
CA GLU A 36 -20.63 18.35 -7.36
C GLU A 36 -19.56 17.29 -7.42
N ALA A 37 -19.88 16.10 -7.93
CA ALA A 37 -18.97 15.01 -8.12
C ALA A 37 -18.89 14.60 -9.61
N ARG A 38 -17.67 14.53 -10.14
CA ARG A 38 -17.40 14.03 -11.50
C ARG A 38 -16.87 12.61 -11.42
N ILE A 39 -17.73 11.65 -11.78
CA ILE A 39 -17.43 10.22 -11.65
C ILE A 39 -16.96 9.67 -13.00
N THR A 40 -15.77 9.07 -13.01
CA THR A 40 -15.17 8.45 -14.19
C THR A 40 -14.89 6.97 -13.92
N LEU A 41 -15.37 6.11 -14.81
CA LEU A 41 -15.04 4.69 -14.83
C LEU A 41 -13.85 4.47 -15.78
N ALA A 42 -12.80 3.79 -15.31
CA ALA A 42 -11.65 3.45 -16.11
C ALA A 42 -11.29 1.96 -15.92
N THR A 43 -10.85 1.28 -16.98
CA THR A 43 -10.67 -0.18 -17.02
C THR A 43 -9.21 -0.62 -16.90
N ARG A 44 -8.26 0.19 -17.38
CA ARG A 44 -6.84 -0.15 -17.42
C ARG A 44 -6.06 0.65 -16.39
N GLY A 45 -5.11 0.04 -15.68
CA GLY A 45 -4.31 0.72 -14.65
C GLY A 45 -3.60 1.98 -15.16
N SER A 46 -3.04 1.97 -16.38
CA SER A 46 -2.42 3.15 -17.01
C SER A 46 -3.43 4.26 -17.32
N GLU A 47 -4.64 3.89 -17.74
CA GLU A 47 -5.74 4.82 -17.99
C GLU A 47 -6.23 5.45 -16.67
N ILE A 48 -6.43 4.64 -15.64
CA ILE A 48 -6.82 5.08 -14.30
C ILE A 48 -5.87 6.16 -13.80
N ASN A 49 -4.56 5.89 -13.84
CA ASN A 49 -3.54 6.84 -13.40
C ASN A 49 -3.51 8.12 -14.25
N ALA A 50 -3.77 8.02 -15.56
CA ALA A 50 -3.85 9.19 -16.45
C ALA A 50 -5.08 10.05 -16.14
N VAL A 51 -6.24 9.43 -15.88
CA VAL A 51 -7.48 10.12 -15.50
C VAL A 51 -7.31 10.84 -14.16
N MET A 52 -6.71 10.17 -13.16
CA MET A 52 -6.44 10.76 -11.86
C MET A 52 -5.52 11.99 -11.95
N ARG A 53 -4.43 11.89 -12.72
CA ARG A 53 -3.53 13.03 -12.95
C ARG A 53 -4.25 14.21 -13.62
N ARG A 54 -5.05 13.96 -14.67
CA ARG A 54 -5.84 15.01 -15.33
C ARG A 54 -6.83 15.68 -14.39
N ALA A 55 -7.49 14.91 -13.51
CA ALA A 55 -8.41 15.46 -12.52
C ALA A 55 -7.70 16.41 -11.54
N VAL A 56 -6.51 16.02 -11.10
CA VAL A 56 -5.66 16.83 -10.22
C VAL A 56 -5.16 18.09 -10.96
N GLU A 57 -4.73 17.98 -12.20
CA GLU A 57 -4.29 19.10 -13.05
C GLU A 57 -5.44 20.06 -13.37
N ALA A 58 -6.67 19.57 -13.46
CA ALA A 58 -7.87 20.37 -13.62
C ALA A 58 -8.32 21.07 -12.32
N GLY A 59 -7.62 20.90 -11.19
CA GLY A 59 -7.87 21.60 -9.95
C GLY A 59 -9.05 21.03 -9.15
N CYS A 60 -9.23 19.71 -9.09
CA CYS A 60 -10.22 19.12 -8.20
C CYS A 60 -9.92 19.46 -6.72
N GLU A 61 -10.97 19.67 -5.93
CA GLU A 61 -10.85 19.92 -4.48
C GLU A 61 -10.43 18.66 -3.72
N THR A 62 -10.97 17.51 -4.14
CA THR A 62 -10.69 16.19 -3.59
C THR A 62 -10.60 15.19 -4.75
N LEU A 63 -9.59 14.33 -4.74
CA LEU A 63 -9.51 13.17 -5.61
C LEU A 63 -10.01 11.95 -4.85
N VAL A 64 -11.01 11.25 -5.37
CA VAL A 64 -11.53 10.02 -4.79
C VAL A 64 -11.12 8.84 -5.65
N ALA A 65 -10.40 7.90 -5.08
CA ALA A 65 -9.97 6.68 -5.74
C ALA A 65 -10.83 5.49 -5.28
N GLY A 66 -11.53 4.85 -6.20
CA GLY A 66 -12.36 3.68 -5.92
C GLY A 66 -11.83 2.43 -6.60
N GLY A 67 -11.39 1.46 -5.78
CA GLY A 67 -10.80 0.22 -6.28
C GLY A 67 -10.05 -0.56 -5.21
N GLY A 68 -9.15 -1.44 -5.63
CA GLY A 68 -8.21 -2.13 -4.74
C GLY A 68 -6.97 -1.29 -4.42
N ASP A 69 -6.05 -1.87 -3.62
CA ASP A 69 -4.84 -1.19 -3.12
C ASP A 69 -4.01 -0.54 -4.24
N GLY A 70 -3.89 -1.15 -5.43
CA GLY A 70 -3.19 -0.56 -6.58
C GLY A 70 -3.87 0.71 -7.12
N THR A 71 -5.22 0.74 -7.16
CA THR A 71 -5.98 1.94 -7.56
C THR A 71 -5.79 3.06 -6.54
N ILE A 72 -5.83 2.74 -5.26
CA ILE A 72 -5.63 3.69 -4.16
C ILE A 72 -4.20 4.26 -4.20
N ASN A 73 -3.19 3.42 -4.44
CA ASN A 73 -1.80 3.85 -4.62
C ASN A 73 -1.64 4.79 -5.83
N GLY A 74 -2.33 4.51 -6.95
CA GLY A 74 -2.38 5.41 -8.10
C GLY A 74 -2.94 6.79 -7.75
N GLY A 75 -4.03 6.83 -6.96
CA GLY A 75 -4.63 8.06 -6.44
C GLY A 75 -3.67 8.82 -5.53
N ALA A 76 -3.06 8.14 -4.57
CA ALA A 76 -2.04 8.73 -3.68
C ALA A 76 -0.88 9.33 -4.48
N SER A 77 -0.37 8.58 -5.46
CA SER A 77 0.72 9.04 -6.34
C SER A 77 0.36 10.30 -7.15
N ALA A 78 -0.93 10.50 -7.46
CA ALA A 78 -1.39 11.68 -8.16
C ALA A 78 -1.46 12.93 -7.27
N VAL A 79 -1.74 12.78 -5.96
CA VAL A 79 -1.99 13.92 -5.04
C VAL A 79 -0.87 14.20 -4.05
N VAL A 80 0.07 13.28 -3.83
CA VAL A 80 1.21 13.48 -2.92
C VAL A 80 1.97 14.76 -3.28
N GLY A 81 2.14 15.65 -2.27
CA GLY A 81 2.82 16.93 -2.42
C GLY A 81 2.01 18.03 -3.09
N ARG A 82 0.75 17.78 -3.49
CA ARG A 82 -0.11 18.77 -4.17
C ARG A 82 -1.17 19.42 -3.26
N GLY A 83 -1.23 19.02 -2.00
CA GLY A 83 -2.19 19.58 -1.04
C GLY A 83 -3.65 19.14 -1.22
N ILE A 84 -3.95 18.37 -2.26
CA ILE A 84 -5.28 17.81 -2.55
C ILE A 84 -5.48 16.56 -1.70
N PRO A 85 -6.54 16.45 -0.90
CA PRO A 85 -6.83 15.26 -0.13
C PRO A 85 -7.31 14.11 -1.01
N LEU A 86 -6.95 12.87 -0.60
CA LEU A 86 -7.40 11.64 -1.20
C LEU A 86 -8.64 11.13 -0.44
N GLY A 87 -9.73 10.87 -1.17
CA GLY A 87 -10.83 10.03 -0.71
C GLY A 87 -10.58 8.57 -1.11
N VAL A 88 -10.94 7.63 -0.26
CA VAL A 88 -10.72 6.21 -0.48
C VAL A 88 -12.04 5.45 -0.48
N LEU A 89 -12.34 4.76 -1.59
CA LEU A 89 -13.48 3.85 -1.70
C LEU A 89 -12.95 2.42 -1.89
N PRO A 90 -13.01 1.56 -0.85
CA PRO A 90 -12.35 0.25 -0.82
C PRO A 90 -13.14 -0.82 -1.57
N LEU A 91 -13.08 -0.82 -2.90
CA LEU A 91 -13.79 -1.77 -3.77
C LEU A 91 -12.95 -3.02 -4.12
N GLY A 92 -11.78 -3.17 -3.52
CA GLY A 92 -10.89 -4.31 -3.72
C GLY A 92 -11.15 -5.47 -2.77
N THR A 93 -10.32 -6.51 -2.87
CA THR A 93 -10.44 -7.71 -2.02
C THR A 93 -9.72 -7.55 -0.66
N LEU A 94 -8.55 -6.92 -0.62
CA LEU A 94 -7.72 -6.84 0.57
C LEU A 94 -7.91 -5.51 1.31
N ASN A 95 -7.83 -4.39 0.61
CA ASN A 95 -8.08 -3.03 1.09
C ASN A 95 -7.26 -2.72 2.36
N HIS A 96 -5.96 -3.05 2.35
CA HIS A 96 -5.09 -2.91 3.51
C HIS A 96 -5.02 -1.45 3.99
N PHE A 97 -4.77 -0.53 3.07
CA PHE A 97 -4.65 0.89 3.40
C PHE A 97 -5.93 1.48 4.00
N ALA A 98 -7.09 1.12 3.45
CA ALA A 98 -8.38 1.56 3.99
C ALA A 98 -8.63 1.02 5.42
N LYS A 99 -8.29 -0.25 5.67
CA LYS A 99 -8.41 -0.88 7.00
C LYS A 99 -7.52 -0.21 8.04
N ASP A 100 -6.28 0.10 7.68
CA ASP A 100 -5.34 0.78 8.59
C ASP A 100 -5.81 2.19 8.94
N LEU A 101 -6.55 2.84 8.05
CA LEU A 101 -7.16 4.15 8.27
C LEU A 101 -8.52 4.09 8.97
N GLY A 102 -9.06 2.90 9.25
CA GLY A 102 -10.39 2.74 9.82
C GLY A 102 -11.52 3.12 8.87
N ILE A 103 -11.26 3.18 7.56
CA ILE A 103 -12.29 3.49 6.55
C ILE A 103 -13.21 2.28 6.38
N PRO A 104 -14.53 2.45 6.50
CA PRO A 104 -15.51 1.37 6.30
C PRO A 104 -15.37 0.72 4.92
N LEU A 105 -15.62 -0.60 4.85
CA LEU A 105 -15.59 -1.34 3.58
C LEU A 105 -16.89 -1.25 2.79
N ASP A 106 -17.95 -0.78 3.44
CA ASP A 106 -19.23 -0.47 2.80
C ASP A 106 -19.09 0.80 1.96
N LEU A 107 -19.72 0.82 0.76
CA LEU A 107 -19.60 1.93 -0.19
C LEU A 107 -20.19 3.22 0.35
N ASP A 108 -21.41 3.15 0.90
CA ASP A 108 -22.15 4.31 1.36
C ASP A 108 -21.45 4.94 2.57
N GLU A 109 -20.99 4.11 3.50
CA GLU A 109 -20.25 4.57 4.67
C GLU A 109 -18.87 5.14 4.28
N ALA A 110 -18.15 4.54 3.30
CA ALA A 110 -16.89 5.09 2.80
C ALA A 110 -17.11 6.44 2.07
N ALA A 111 -18.21 6.59 1.34
CA ALA A 111 -18.58 7.86 0.71
C ALA A 111 -18.90 8.95 1.75
N LYS A 112 -19.56 8.60 2.87
CA LYS A 112 -19.77 9.52 4.00
C LYS A 112 -18.44 10.00 4.59
N VAL A 113 -17.43 9.13 4.71
CA VAL A 113 -16.10 9.55 5.17
C VAL A 113 -15.49 10.61 4.26
N VAL A 114 -15.72 10.51 2.94
CA VAL A 114 -15.25 11.55 2.00
C VAL A 114 -15.99 12.88 2.19
N LEU A 115 -17.27 12.83 2.54
CA LEU A 115 -18.14 14.01 2.68
C LEU A 115 -18.00 14.71 4.04
N GLU A 116 -17.94 13.93 5.10
CA GLU A 116 -18.12 14.36 6.50
C GLU A 116 -16.89 14.11 7.37
N GLY A 117 -15.96 13.24 6.92
CA GLY A 117 -14.77 12.88 7.67
C GLY A 117 -13.76 14.02 7.75
N VAL A 118 -12.73 13.79 8.55
CA VAL A 118 -11.63 14.75 8.73
C VAL A 118 -10.49 14.45 7.76
N VAL A 119 -9.78 15.49 7.33
CA VAL A 119 -8.57 15.33 6.51
C VAL A 119 -7.36 15.20 7.42
N CYS A 120 -6.69 14.08 7.38
CA CYS A 120 -5.46 13.88 8.13
C CYS A 120 -4.23 13.68 7.22
N LYS A 121 -3.04 13.80 7.80
CA LYS A 121 -1.78 13.56 7.11
C LYS A 121 -1.25 12.19 7.49
N VAL A 122 -0.76 11.45 6.51
CA VAL A 122 -0.11 10.15 6.70
C VAL A 122 1.18 10.07 5.90
N ASP A 123 2.04 9.17 6.32
CA ASP A 123 3.33 8.93 5.69
C ASP A 123 3.18 8.15 4.39
N VAL A 124 4.16 8.32 3.52
CA VAL A 124 4.29 7.56 2.27
C VAL A 124 5.72 7.06 2.15
N GLY A 125 5.89 5.77 1.91
CA GLY A 125 7.19 5.21 1.58
C GLY A 125 7.54 5.45 0.11
N GLU A 126 8.83 5.55 -0.18
CA GLU A 126 9.34 5.72 -1.54
C GLU A 126 10.56 4.82 -1.76
N VAL A 127 10.66 4.22 -2.95
CA VAL A 127 11.85 3.50 -3.44
C VAL A 127 12.19 3.96 -4.85
N ASN A 128 13.36 4.54 -5.07
CA ASN A 128 13.82 5.07 -6.36
C ASN A 128 12.74 5.89 -7.10
N GLY A 129 12.04 6.78 -6.40
CA GLY A 129 10.98 7.65 -6.95
C GLY A 129 9.60 6.97 -7.06
N ARG A 130 9.44 5.70 -6.72
CA ARG A 130 8.15 5.02 -6.67
C ARG A 130 7.56 5.04 -5.27
N LEU A 131 6.33 5.48 -5.15
CA LEU A 131 5.62 5.55 -3.88
C LEU A 131 4.99 4.19 -3.53
N PHE A 132 4.92 3.91 -2.23
CA PHE A 132 4.13 2.81 -1.69
C PHE A 132 3.44 3.24 -0.39
N LEU A 133 2.21 2.81 -0.22
CA LEU A 133 1.38 3.11 0.95
C LEU A 133 1.51 2.03 2.03
N ASN A 134 1.69 0.78 1.62
CA ASN A 134 1.77 -0.36 2.53
C ASN A 134 3.22 -0.82 2.68
N ASN A 135 3.76 -1.49 1.69
CA ASN A 135 5.12 -2.02 1.75
C ASN A 135 5.76 -2.17 0.39
N SER A 136 7.08 -2.27 0.43
CA SER A 136 7.91 -2.72 -0.69
C SER A 136 8.71 -3.95 -0.29
N SER A 137 9.05 -4.81 -1.23
CA SER A 137 9.85 -6.00 -0.94
C SER A 137 10.73 -6.42 -2.10
N LEU A 138 11.82 -7.11 -1.76
CA LEU A 138 12.74 -7.70 -2.72
C LEU A 138 13.10 -9.15 -2.30
N GLY A 139 13.50 -9.97 -3.26
CA GLY A 139 13.84 -11.38 -3.05
C GLY A 139 12.75 -12.33 -3.55
N VAL A 140 12.27 -13.21 -2.68
CA VAL A 140 11.28 -14.25 -3.06
C VAL A 140 9.86 -13.71 -3.25
N TYR A 141 9.48 -12.65 -2.54
CA TYR A 141 8.11 -12.15 -2.55
C TYR A 141 7.64 -11.63 -3.92
N PRO A 142 8.41 -10.86 -4.69
CA PRO A 142 8.05 -10.48 -6.06
C PRO A 142 7.76 -11.68 -6.97
N ALA A 143 8.46 -12.80 -6.77
CA ALA A 143 8.19 -14.03 -7.52
C ALA A 143 6.86 -14.67 -7.12
N ILE A 144 6.51 -14.63 -5.83
CA ILE A 144 5.22 -15.11 -5.30
C ILE A 144 4.07 -14.27 -5.85
N VAL A 145 4.20 -12.95 -5.85
CA VAL A 145 3.18 -12.03 -6.41
C VAL A 145 2.89 -12.35 -7.88
N ARG A 146 3.93 -12.49 -8.70
CA ARG A 146 3.76 -12.86 -10.14
C ARG A 146 3.07 -14.20 -10.35
N LEU A 147 3.41 -15.19 -9.53
CA LEU A 147 2.78 -16.51 -9.61
C LEU A 147 1.31 -16.44 -9.21
N ARG A 148 0.98 -15.64 -8.19
CA ARG A 148 -0.40 -15.39 -7.79
C ARG A 148 -1.21 -14.74 -8.93
N GLU A 149 -0.67 -13.73 -9.60
CA GLU A 149 -1.31 -13.08 -10.75
C GLU A 149 -1.56 -14.08 -11.90
N LYS A 150 -0.57 -14.93 -12.19
CA LYS A 150 -0.65 -15.92 -13.27
C LYS A 150 -1.68 -17.02 -13.02
N TYR A 151 -1.92 -17.41 -11.76
CA TYR A 151 -2.75 -18.56 -11.39
C TYR A 151 -4.04 -18.21 -10.63
N SER A 152 -4.41 -16.92 -10.57
CA SER A 152 -5.59 -16.43 -9.83
C SER A 152 -6.95 -16.89 -10.38
N ALA A 153 -6.99 -17.56 -11.54
CA ALA A 153 -8.24 -17.88 -12.23
C ALA A 153 -9.09 -19.01 -11.60
N THR A 154 -8.57 -19.83 -10.65
CA THR A 154 -9.34 -20.90 -10.01
C THR A 154 -8.99 -21.11 -8.54
N LEU A 155 -10.01 -21.31 -7.68
CA LEU A 155 -9.85 -21.52 -6.23
C LEU A 155 -8.94 -22.73 -5.86
N ARG A 156 -9.04 -23.84 -6.60
CA ARG A 156 -8.15 -25.01 -6.42
C ARG A 156 -6.73 -24.75 -6.93
N GLY A 157 -6.57 -23.91 -7.96
CA GLY A 157 -5.27 -23.49 -8.49
C GLY A 157 -4.47 -22.63 -7.53
N LYS A 158 -5.09 -21.88 -6.61
CA LYS A 158 -4.39 -20.99 -5.66
C LYS A 158 -3.47 -21.76 -4.70
N TRP A 159 -3.91 -22.87 -4.14
CA TRP A 159 -3.11 -23.68 -3.22
C TRP A 159 -2.01 -24.48 -3.93
N ILE A 160 -2.32 -25.03 -5.10
CA ILE A 160 -1.34 -25.72 -5.95
C ILE A 160 -0.31 -24.70 -6.46
N ALA A 161 -0.73 -23.51 -6.88
CA ALA A 161 0.15 -22.44 -7.30
C ALA A 161 1.05 -21.94 -6.17
N ALA A 162 0.52 -21.78 -4.96
CA ALA A 162 1.31 -21.41 -3.77
C ALA A 162 2.35 -22.48 -3.42
N LEU A 163 1.99 -23.76 -3.48
CA LEU A 163 2.89 -24.88 -3.24
C LEU A 163 3.99 -24.96 -4.31
N TRP A 164 3.63 -24.85 -5.60
CA TRP A 164 4.59 -24.83 -6.72
C TRP A 164 5.47 -23.58 -6.70
N ALA A 165 4.92 -22.42 -6.31
CA ALA A 165 5.67 -21.19 -6.10
C ALA A 165 6.70 -21.37 -5.00
N GLY A 166 6.30 -21.89 -3.85
CA GLY A 166 7.20 -22.20 -2.73
C GLY A 166 8.30 -23.16 -3.15
N LEU A 167 7.97 -24.26 -3.84
CA LEU A 167 8.92 -25.25 -4.30
C LEU A 167 9.88 -24.71 -5.37
N THR A 168 9.40 -23.87 -6.29
CA THR A 168 10.21 -23.25 -7.34
C THR A 168 11.16 -22.20 -6.75
N VAL A 169 10.68 -21.41 -5.78
CA VAL A 169 11.48 -20.47 -5.02
C VAL A 169 12.57 -21.20 -4.22
N LEU A 170 12.24 -22.33 -3.57
CA LEU A 170 13.21 -23.14 -2.84
C LEU A 170 14.31 -23.74 -3.75
N ARG A 171 13.93 -24.18 -4.96
CA ARG A 171 14.88 -24.79 -5.93
C ARG A 171 15.84 -23.78 -6.56
N ARG A 172 15.46 -22.51 -6.73
CA ARG A 172 16.22 -21.49 -7.48
C ARG A 172 17.22 -20.65 -6.69
N ARG A 173 17.71 -21.09 -5.54
CA ARG A 173 18.65 -20.33 -4.68
C ARG A 173 18.10 -18.94 -4.34
N PRO A 174 17.11 -18.83 -3.48
CA PRO A 174 16.39 -17.58 -3.19
C PRO A 174 17.24 -16.55 -2.45
N PHE A 175 18.42 -16.95 -1.95
CA PHE A 175 19.28 -16.09 -1.14
C PHE A 175 20.02 -15.06 -1.99
N MET A 176 19.95 -13.81 -1.55
CA MET A 176 20.73 -12.70 -2.08
C MET A 176 21.61 -12.11 -0.98
N ALA A 177 22.83 -11.72 -1.35
CA ALA A 177 23.66 -10.89 -0.49
C ALA A 177 23.19 -9.45 -0.65
N VAL A 178 22.79 -8.83 0.46
CA VAL A 178 22.40 -7.42 0.52
C VAL A 178 23.30 -6.69 1.49
N ARG A 179 23.68 -5.47 1.14
CA ARG A 179 24.28 -4.49 2.03
C ARG A 179 23.24 -3.41 2.27
N ILE A 180 22.79 -3.28 3.49
CA ILE A 180 21.82 -2.27 3.91
C ILE A 180 22.60 -1.18 4.62
N VAL A 181 22.53 0.03 4.09
CA VAL A 181 23.15 1.22 4.70
C VAL A 181 22.03 2.09 5.23
N ALA A 182 22.05 2.35 6.54
CA ALA A 182 21.06 3.14 7.22
C ALA A 182 21.69 3.88 8.39
N GLU A 183 21.38 5.15 8.57
CA GLU A 183 21.88 6.01 9.67
C GLU A 183 23.43 5.99 9.81
N GLY A 184 24.15 5.83 8.70
CA GLY A 184 25.63 5.76 8.68
C GLY A 184 26.22 4.38 8.96
N GLU A 185 25.43 3.41 9.37
CA GLU A 185 25.85 2.02 9.58
C GLU A 185 25.56 1.15 8.37
N ALA A 186 26.41 0.14 8.16
CA ALA A 186 26.24 -0.84 7.08
C ALA A 186 26.12 -2.25 7.62
N ILE A 187 25.03 -2.90 7.29
CA ILE A 187 24.74 -4.29 7.67
C ILE A 187 24.77 -5.16 6.43
N ILE A 188 25.59 -6.21 6.45
CA ILE A 188 25.64 -7.20 5.37
C ILE A 188 24.87 -8.45 5.80
N ARG A 189 23.92 -8.87 4.97
CA ARG A 189 23.10 -10.06 5.22
C ARG A 189 22.97 -10.91 3.97
N ARG A 190 22.84 -12.21 4.18
CA ARG A 190 22.43 -13.14 3.14
C ARG A 190 21.00 -13.58 3.42
N THR A 191 20.06 -13.03 2.69
CA THR A 191 18.63 -13.16 2.97
C THR A 191 17.84 -13.58 1.73
N PRO A 192 16.75 -14.32 1.89
CA PRO A 192 15.79 -14.58 0.81
C PRO A 192 14.78 -13.45 0.64
N LEU A 193 14.61 -12.58 1.64
CA LEU A 193 13.56 -11.55 1.68
C LEU A 193 14.01 -10.32 2.48
N VAL A 194 13.85 -9.15 1.88
CA VAL A 194 13.78 -7.88 2.60
C VAL A 194 12.40 -7.30 2.33
N LEU A 195 11.66 -7.00 3.40
CA LEU A 195 10.38 -6.29 3.36
C LEU A 195 10.59 -4.92 4.00
N VAL A 196 10.11 -3.87 3.34
CA VAL A 196 10.19 -2.49 3.81
C VAL A 196 8.76 -1.98 3.99
N GLY A 197 8.34 -1.81 5.23
CA GLY A 197 7.03 -1.28 5.59
C GLY A 197 7.04 0.25 5.63
N ASN A 198 5.96 0.86 5.17
CA ASN A 198 5.64 2.25 5.45
C ASN A 198 5.08 2.29 6.88
N ASN A 199 5.93 2.63 7.84
CA ASN A 199 5.76 2.42 9.27
C ASN A 199 5.78 0.93 9.70
N GLU A 200 5.77 0.70 11.01
CA GLU A 200 5.90 -0.61 11.61
C GLU A 200 4.57 -1.38 11.62
N TYR A 201 4.63 -2.66 11.26
CA TYR A 201 3.50 -3.58 11.37
C TYR A 201 3.40 -4.20 12.75
N ARG A 202 2.20 -4.35 13.27
CA ARG A 202 1.94 -5.22 14.42
C ARG A 202 2.15 -6.67 14.00
N VAL A 203 2.96 -7.37 14.77
CA VAL A 203 3.30 -8.78 14.51
C VAL A 203 2.54 -9.71 15.45
N SER A 204 1.63 -9.20 16.30
CA SER A 204 0.97 -9.98 17.35
C SER A 204 -0.56 -10.08 17.21
N GLY A 205 -1.10 -11.25 17.48
CA GLY A 205 -2.54 -11.56 17.62
C GLY A 205 -3.35 -11.56 16.33
N ILE A 206 -4.65 -11.41 16.48
CA ILE A 206 -5.64 -11.38 15.38
C ILE A 206 -5.42 -10.18 14.42
N HIS A 207 -4.62 -9.22 14.80
CA HIS A 207 -4.29 -8.00 14.03
C HIS A 207 -2.92 -8.07 13.33
N ALA A 208 -2.34 -9.26 13.20
CA ALA A 208 -1.08 -9.44 12.48
C ALA A 208 -1.17 -8.88 11.06
N GLY A 209 -0.25 -7.98 10.72
CA GLY A 209 -0.21 -7.32 9.41
C GLY A 209 -0.98 -6.00 9.31
N THR A 210 -1.58 -5.50 10.40
CA THR A 210 -2.09 -4.13 10.49
C THR A 210 -1.05 -3.20 11.09
N ARG A 211 -1.19 -1.90 10.86
CA ARG A 211 -0.31 -0.87 11.42
C ARG A 211 -1.04 -0.09 12.50
N GLU A 212 -0.34 0.22 13.57
CA GLU A 212 -0.89 1.01 14.67
C GLU A 212 -0.98 2.50 14.33
N SER A 213 -0.03 2.95 13.50
CA SER A 213 0.05 4.35 13.07
C SER A 213 0.63 4.41 11.66
N LEU A 214 0.12 5.33 10.86
CA LEU A 214 0.65 5.71 9.55
C LEU A 214 1.39 7.05 9.62
N ALA A 215 1.80 7.48 10.81
CA ALA A 215 2.34 8.80 11.07
C ALA A 215 3.52 8.76 12.06
N ARG A 216 4.37 7.74 12.00
CA ARG A 216 5.58 7.65 12.82
C ARG A 216 6.82 8.24 12.15
N GLY A 217 6.73 8.55 10.84
CA GLY A 217 7.83 9.11 10.08
C GLY A 217 8.99 8.15 9.87
N ARG A 218 8.75 6.82 9.91
CA ARG A 218 9.83 5.83 9.79
C ARG A 218 9.46 4.68 8.87
N LEU A 219 10.47 4.18 8.15
CA LEU A 219 10.40 2.89 7.46
C LEU A 219 10.74 1.77 8.44
N ALA A 220 10.09 0.63 8.29
CA ALA A 220 10.39 -0.60 9.02
C ALA A 220 10.94 -1.65 8.05
N LEU A 221 12.24 -1.93 8.13
CA LEU A 221 12.90 -2.95 7.31
C LEU A 221 12.91 -4.28 8.07
N TYR A 222 12.26 -5.26 7.51
CA TYR A 222 12.24 -6.64 8.01
C TYR A 222 13.17 -7.48 7.14
N VAL A 223 14.30 -7.90 7.70
CA VAL A 223 15.30 -8.73 7.02
C VAL A 223 15.22 -10.14 7.57
N LEU A 224 14.81 -11.08 6.72
CA LEU A 224 14.69 -12.48 7.13
C LEU A 224 16.08 -13.10 7.27
N ASN A 225 16.42 -13.49 8.49
CA ASN A 225 17.71 -14.09 8.82
C ASN A 225 17.66 -15.62 8.69
N ALA A 226 17.51 -16.11 7.48
CA ALA A 226 17.54 -17.56 7.20
C ALA A 226 18.77 -17.89 6.36
N GLU A 227 19.83 -18.32 7.00
CA GLU A 227 21.10 -18.60 6.30
C GLU A 227 21.07 -19.88 5.44
N GLN A 228 20.16 -20.81 5.72
CA GLN A 228 20.10 -22.12 5.07
C GLN A 228 18.68 -22.51 4.62
N ARG A 229 18.59 -23.34 3.57
CA ARG A 229 17.33 -23.87 3.03
C ARG A 229 16.43 -24.59 4.05
N PRO A 230 16.97 -25.42 4.99
CA PRO A 230 16.17 -26.03 6.04
C PRO A 230 15.43 -25.00 6.91
N GLY A 231 16.06 -23.84 7.18
CA GLY A 231 15.44 -22.73 7.92
C GLY A 231 14.20 -22.16 7.23
N LEU A 232 14.20 -22.03 5.90
CA LEU A 232 13.03 -21.57 5.14
C LEU A 232 11.86 -22.56 5.16
N LEU A 233 12.14 -23.86 5.09
CA LEU A 233 11.11 -24.90 5.20
C LEU A 233 10.52 -24.93 6.60
N ARG A 234 11.37 -24.83 7.61
CA ARG A 234 10.97 -24.74 9.02
C ARG A 234 10.13 -23.50 9.24
N LEU A 235 10.58 -22.34 8.72
CA LEU A 235 9.87 -21.07 8.80
C LEU A 235 8.50 -21.15 8.11
N ALA A 236 8.42 -21.66 6.89
CA ALA A 236 7.16 -21.87 6.19
C ALA A 236 6.21 -22.79 6.97
N TRP A 237 6.76 -23.85 7.60
CA TRP A 237 6.02 -24.78 8.46
C TRP A 237 5.56 -24.11 9.76
N GLU A 238 6.40 -23.31 10.40
CA GLU A 238 6.06 -22.55 11.61
C GLU A 238 5.00 -21.48 11.34
N VAL A 239 5.09 -20.77 10.22
CA VAL A 239 4.07 -19.80 9.78
C VAL A 239 2.74 -20.52 9.49
N LEU A 240 2.77 -21.69 8.88
CA LEU A 240 1.58 -22.48 8.56
C LEU A 240 0.88 -23.00 9.82
N LEU A 241 1.65 -23.46 10.83
CA LEU A 241 1.11 -24.08 12.05
C LEU A 241 0.86 -23.10 13.20
N LYS A 242 1.65 -22.04 13.32
CA LYS A 242 1.68 -21.17 14.52
C LYS A 242 1.37 -19.71 14.21
N GLY A 243 1.14 -19.36 12.93
CA GLY A 243 1.02 -17.98 12.48
C GLY A 243 2.38 -17.25 12.44
N ALA A 244 2.40 -16.08 11.84
CA ALA A 244 3.61 -15.27 11.65
C ALA A 244 4.20 -14.71 12.97
N GLU A 245 3.50 -14.85 14.08
CA GLU A 245 3.78 -14.17 15.36
C GLU A 245 5.05 -14.67 16.09
N ARG A 246 5.60 -15.81 15.71
CA ARG A 246 6.72 -16.45 16.45
C ARG A 246 8.00 -16.56 15.64
N VAL A 247 8.13 -15.80 14.59
CA VAL A 247 9.34 -15.82 13.76
C VAL A 247 10.45 -15.04 14.46
N LYS A 248 11.27 -15.71 15.25
CA LYS A 248 12.45 -15.16 15.92
C LYS A 248 13.61 -14.80 14.98
N GLU A 249 13.46 -15.03 13.68
CA GLU A 249 14.52 -14.97 12.68
C GLU A 249 14.40 -13.71 11.77
N VAL A 250 13.77 -12.64 12.25
CA VAL A 250 13.61 -11.40 11.49
C VAL A 250 14.30 -10.26 12.22
N ASP A 251 15.33 -9.69 11.58
CA ASP A 251 15.94 -8.44 12.04
C ASP A 251 14.99 -7.29 11.65
N LEU A 252 14.58 -6.48 12.61
CA LEU A 252 13.81 -5.25 12.40
C LEU A 252 14.72 -4.04 12.54
N ILE A 253 14.75 -3.20 11.50
CA ILE A 253 15.51 -1.94 11.46
C ILE A 253 14.53 -0.82 11.13
N THR A 254 14.37 0.16 12.03
CA THR A 254 13.49 1.31 11.82
C THR A 254 14.31 2.56 11.54
N VAL A 255 14.11 3.17 10.35
CA VAL A 255 14.93 4.28 9.85
C VAL A 255 14.10 5.26 9.03
N GLU A 256 14.62 6.44 8.77
CA GLU A 256 14.00 7.41 7.85
C GLU A 256 14.42 7.13 6.40
N GLU A 257 15.68 6.74 6.22
CA GLU A 257 16.25 6.43 4.91
C GLU A 257 17.12 5.18 4.99
N ALA A 258 17.10 4.39 3.93
CA ALA A 258 17.97 3.22 3.78
C ALA A 258 18.36 3.01 2.33
N THR A 259 19.59 2.61 2.10
CA THR A 259 20.07 2.18 0.79
C THR A 259 20.31 0.67 0.82
N VAL A 260 19.68 -0.05 -0.09
CA VAL A 260 19.89 -1.50 -0.27
C VAL A 260 20.71 -1.76 -1.52
N GLU A 261 21.91 -2.21 -1.31
CA GLU A 261 22.87 -2.58 -2.36
C GLU A 261 22.89 -4.09 -2.57
N THR A 262 23.06 -4.52 -3.82
CA THR A 262 23.20 -5.93 -4.18
C THR A 262 24.21 -6.08 -5.31
N ARG A 263 24.70 -7.30 -5.54
CA ARG A 263 25.57 -7.60 -6.70
C ARG A 263 24.84 -7.50 -8.04
N ARG A 264 23.51 -7.55 -8.05
CA ARG A 264 22.71 -7.48 -9.27
C ARG A 264 22.37 -6.04 -9.57
N ARG A 265 22.65 -5.57 -10.78
CA ARG A 265 22.31 -4.22 -11.23
C ARG A 265 20.80 -3.99 -11.35
N ARG A 266 20.05 -5.01 -11.76
CA ARG A 266 18.58 -4.93 -11.90
C ARG A 266 17.90 -5.89 -10.95
N LEU A 267 16.95 -5.39 -10.19
CA LEU A 267 16.20 -6.11 -9.19
C LEU A 267 14.71 -6.04 -9.47
N GLN A 268 14.03 -7.14 -9.16
CA GLN A 268 12.58 -7.14 -9.10
C GLN A 268 12.16 -6.74 -7.71
N VAL A 269 11.41 -5.66 -7.63
CA VAL A 269 10.89 -5.08 -6.41
C VAL A 269 9.37 -5.10 -6.50
N ALA A 270 8.71 -5.60 -5.49
CA ALA A 270 7.28 -5.43 -5.35
C ALA A 270 7.02 -4.18 -4.48
N ALA A 271 6.03 -3.38 -4.86
CA ALA A 271 5.52 -2.27 -4.07
C ALA A 271 3.99 -2.29 -4.14
N ASP A 272 3.32 -2.37 -2.97
CA ASP A 272 1.86 -2.52 -2.84
C ASP A 272 1.24 -3.60 -3.74
N GLY A 273 1.97 -4.72 -3.91
CA GLY A 273 1.54 -5.85 -4.72
C GLY A 273 1.83 -5.76 -6.22
N GLU A 274 2.36 -4.65 -6.73
CA GLU A 274 2.81 -4.52 -8.13
C GLU A 274 4.32 -4.79 -8.23
N VAL A 275 4.77 -5.47 -9.29
CA VAL A 275 6.18 -5.84 -9.48
C VAL A 275 6.84 -5.00 -10.54
N PHE A 276 7.92 -4.32 -10.17
CA PHE A 276 8.73 -3.48 -11.03
C PHE A 276 10.16 -4.02 -11.16
N THR A 277 10.85 -3.61 -12.22
CA THR A 277 12.31 -3.78 -12.34
C THR A 277 12.96 -2.44 -12.04
N LEU A 278 13.75 -2.38 -10.97
CA LEU A 278 14.51 -1.20 -10.57
C LEU A 278 16.00 -1.46 -10.64
N GLU A 279 16.78 -0.41 -10.86
CA GLU A 279 18.24 -0.49 -10.82
C GLU A 279 18.75 -0.29 -9.39
N ALA A 280 19.74 -1.10 -9.00
CA ALA A 280 20.45 -0.93 -7.74
C ALA A 280 21.44 0.26 -7.83
N PRO A 281 21.70 0.97 -6.72
CA PRO A 281 21.16 0.73 -5.40
C PRO A 281 19.69 1.11 -5.28
N LEU A 282 18.96 0.45 -4.35
CA LEU A 282 17.59 0.81 -4.02
C LEU A 282 17.59 1.81 -2.86
N ASN A 283 17.22 3.05 -3.15
CA ASN A 283 17.16 4.11 -2.17
C ASN A 283 15.73 4.21 -1.64
N TYR A 284 15.55 3.81 -0.40
CA TYR A 284 14.29 3.91 0.34
C TYR A 284 14.29 5.15 1.20
N ARG A 285 13.16 5.84 1.25
CA ARG A 285 12.92 6.94 2.19
C ARG A 285 11.47 7.00 2.61
N ILE A 286 11.23 7.47 3.83
CA ILE A 286 9.91 7.89 4.26
C ILE A 286 9.66 9.33 3.82
N ARG A 287 8.41 9.65 3.51
CA ARG A 287 7.93 11.02 3.27
C ARG A 287 6.88 11.33 4.32
N PRO A 288 7.28 11.90 5.47
CA PRO A 288 6.39 12.13 6.60
C PRO A 288 5.24 13.07 6.25
N GLY A 289 4.03 12.67 6.56
CA GLY A 289 2.82 13.47 6.37
C GLY A 289 2.57 13.92 4.93
N ALA A 290 3.17 13.25 3.93
CA ALA A 290 3.13 13.69 2.53
C ALA A 290 1.78 13.48 1.85
N LEU A 291 0.93 12.62 2.37
CA LEU A 291 -0.40 12.34 1.84
C LEU A 291 -1.47 12.88 2.79
N ARG A 292 -2.36 13.69 2.26
CA ARG A 292 -3.60 14.10 2.92
C ARG A 292 -4.70 13.13 2.53
N VAL A 293 -5.46 12.61 3.49
CA VAL A 293 -6.50 11.61 3.25
C VAL A 293 -7.72 11.87 4.11
N HIS A 294 -8.93 11.66 3.56
CA HIS A 294 -10.17 11.69 4.31
C HIS A 294 -10.28 10.41 5.16
N VAL A 295 -10.52 10.57 6.46
CA VAL A 295 -10.66 9.47 7.42
C VAL A 295 -11.85 9.72 8.34
N PRO A 296 -12.39 8.67 8.98
CA PRO A 296 -13.37 8.85 10.05
C PRO A 296 -12.82 9.73 11.17
N GLU A 297 -13.66 10.52 11.83
CA GLU A 297 -13.25 11.41 12.92
C GLU A 297 -12.54 10.66 14.06
N ALA A 298 -12.94 9.41 14.32
CA ALA A 298 -12.36 8.54 15.34
C ALA A 298 -11.01 7.89 14.91
N ALA A 299 -10.47 8.19 13.72
CA ALA A 299 -9.24 7.55 13.24
C ALA A 299 -8.02 8.02 14.04
N SER A 300 -7.34 7.07 14.68
CA SER A 300 -6.15 7.31 15.50
C SER A 300 -4.81 7.14 14.76
N ALA A 301 -4.84 6.71 13.50
CA ALA A 301 -3.65 6.34 12.73
C ALA A 301 -2.85 7.53 12.16
N CYS A 302 -3.31 8.75 12.35
CA CYS A 302 -2.84 9.96 11.70
C CYS A 302 -1.94 10.82 12.58
N TYR A 303 -1.19 11.76 11.96
CA TYR A 303 -0.56 12.82 12.71
C TYR A 303 -1.62 13.64 13.43
N PRO A 304 -1.45 13.91 14.74
CA PRO A 304 -2.35 14.81 15.46
C PRO A 304 -2.32 16.17 14.75
N HIS A 305 -3.50 16.78 14.52
CA HIS A 305 -3.57 18.16 14.08
C HIS A 305 -2.80 19.04 15.09
N PRO A 306 -1.94 19.97 14.64
CA PRO A 306 -1.40 20.95 15.56
C PRO A 306 -2.60 21.66 16.22
N PRO A 307 -2.63 21.80 17.55
CA PRO A 307 -3.68 22.52 18.23
C PRO A 307 -3.64 23.99 17.76
N GLY A 308 -4.69 24.40 17.06
CA GLY A 308 -4.87 25.81 16.72
C GLY A 308 -4.72 26.18 15.25
N THR A 309 -5.67 25.74 14.41
CA THR A 309 -6.28 26.58 13.41
C THR A 309 -7.77 26.29 13.41
N SER A 310 -8.46 26.75 14.45
CA SER A 310 -9.89 26.96 14.37
C SER A 310 -10.10 27.95 13.24
N SER A 311 -10.75 27.54 12.16
CA SER A 311 -11.22 28.45 11.15
C SER A 311 -12.26 29.36 11.85
N THR A 312 -11.81 30.51 12.30
CA THR A 312 -12.69 31.60 12.63
C THR A 312 -13.23 32.13 11.32
N ARG A 313 -14.51 31.86 11.10
CA ARG A 313 -15.52 32.52 10.25
C ARG A 313 -15.30 32.56 8.75
#